data_84fd3fa235c263b85e9ef0b72fcce57f
#
_entry.id   84fd3fa235c263b85e9ef0b72fcce57f
#
_cell.length_a   1.000
_cell.length_b   1.000
_cell.length_c   1.000
_cell.angle_alpha   90.00
_cell.angle_beta   90.00
_cell.angle_gamma   90.00
#
_symmetry.space_group_name_H-M   'P 1'
#
loop_
_entity.id
_entity.type
_entity.pdbx_description
1 polymer ?
#
loop_
_entity_poly.entity_id
_entity_poly.type
_entity_poly.pdbx_seq_one_letter_code
_entity_poly.pdbx_strand_id
1 'polypeptide(L)'
;MGLPLFKYLAGARSGKMPIPFMNVINGGAHADSGLAIQEFMIVPIGAPTFAEALRYGAEVFHTLRKLLKAEGHSVAVGDEGGFAPKLPSDEEAMKFLVRAIGESGYEPGKHLALALDCAATSFFDPHREVYRLDGEKTAQELVELYEEWVKRYPIISIEDGLAEEDWDGWAKLTERLGPRIQLVGDDIFVTNPERLRRASATKWPMRFSSSSTSSAR
;
A
#
# COMPACT_ATOMS: atom_id res chain seq x y z
N MET A 1 -26.18 13.39 25.51
CA MET A 1 -24.97 13.90 26.23
C MET A 1 -24.26 15.07 25.54
N GLY A 2 -24.62 15.46 24.29
CA GLY A 2 -24.06 16.63 23.60
C GLY A 2 -22.55 16.58 23.28
N LEU A 3 -21.92 15.41 23.41
CA LEU A 3 -20.53 15.21 23.08
C LEU A 3 -20.40 14.64 21.64
N PRO A 4 -19.37 15.07 20.87
CA PRO A 4 -19.01 14.39 19.63
C PRO A 4 -18.74 12.90 19.88
N LEU A 5 -19.11 12.02 18.93
CA LEU A 5 -19.00 10.57 19.10
C LEU A 5 -17.60 10.11 19.48
N PHE A 6 -16.56 10.66 18.84
CA PHE A 6 -15.17 10.31 19.15
C PHE A 6 -14.78 10.61 20.60
N LYS A 7 -15.28 11.71 21.18
CA LYS A 7 -15.07 12.06 22.61
C LYS A 7 -15.81 11.10 23.54
N TYR A 8 -17.03 10.71 23.14
CA TYR A 8 -17.82 9.75 23.90
C TYR A 8 -17.12 8.38 23.97
N LEU A 9 -16.60 7.89 22.82
CA LEU A 9 -15.89 6.62 22.74
C LEU A 9 -14.49 6.66 23.39
N ALA A 10 -13.77 7.76 23.24
CA ALA A 10 -12.42 7.90 23.78
C ALA A 10 -12.38 8.11 25.32
N GLY A 11 -13.47 8.55 25.93
CA GLY A 11 -13.50 8.90 27.35
C GLY A 11 -12.47 9.99 27.68
N ALA A 12 -11.57 9.72 28.62
CA ALA A 12 -10.49 10.64 29.03
C ALA A 12 -9.30 10.67 28.04
N ARG A 13 -9.28 9.82 27.00
CA ARG A 13 -8.20 9.78 26.01
C ARG A 13 -8.47 10.77 24.89
N SER A 14 -7.53 11.68 24.63
CA SER A 14 -7.56 12.48 23.40
C SER A 14 -7.05 11.61 22.25
N GLY A 15 -7.90 11.31 21.27
CA GLY A 15 -7.49 10.63 20.03
C GLY A 15 -6.60 11.55 19.19
N LYS A 16 -5.54 10.98 18.61
CA LYS A 16 -4.81 11.63 17.52
C LYS A 16 -5.41 11.19 16.19
N MET A 17 -5.52 12.10 15.23
CA MET A 17 -5.86 11.72 13.86
C MET A 17 -4.71 10.88 13.27
N PRO A 18 -5.00 9.73 12.64
CA PRO A 18 -3.97 8.94 11.97
C PRO A 18 -3.44 9.68 10.75
N ILE A 19 -2.22 9.34 10.34
CA ILE A 19 -1.67 9.76 9.05
C ILE A 19 -2.46 9.01 7.96
N PRO A 20 -3.04 9.72 6.96
CA PRO A 20 -3.80 9.07 5.92
C PRO A 20 -2.89 8.34 4.92
N PHE A 21 -3.28 7.14 4.52
CA PHE A 21 -2.77 6.45 3.35
C PHE A 21 -3.73 6.75 2.20
N MET A 22 -3.22 7.33 1.12
CA MET A 22 -4.03 7.83 0.03
C MET A 22 -3.71 7.07 -1.25
N ASN A 23 -4.63 6.24 -1.71
CA ASN A 23 -4.48 5.55 -2.98
C ASN A 23 -4.56 6.56 -4.15
N VAL A 24 -3.57 6.56 -5.02
CA VAL A 24 -3.45 7.49 -6.14
C VAL A 24 -3.22 6.82 -7.50
N ILE A 25 -2.77 5.56 -7.52
CA ILE A 25 -2.74 4.70 -8.72
C ILE A 25 -3.34 3.35 -8.36
N ASN A 26 -4.28 2.89 -9.19
CA ASN A 26 -4.90 1.58 -9.11
C ASN A 26 -4.35 0.62 -10.14
N GLY A 27 -4.15 -0.62 -9.71
CA GLY A 27 -3.84 -1.77 -10.55
C GLY A 27 -4.63 -3.00 -10.11
N GLY A 28 -4.05 -4.18 -10.29
CA GLY A 28 -4.66 -5.44 -9.92
C GLY A 28 -6.07 -5.61 -10.46
N ALA A 29 -6.94 -6.17 -9.63
CA ALA A 29 -8.35 -6.38 -9.97
C ALA A 29 -9.19 -5.09 -10.02
N HIS A 30 -8.68 -3.98 -9.45
CA HIS A 30 -9.39 -2.70 -9.34
C HIS A 30 -9.24 -1.79 -10.58
N ALA A 31 -8.45 -2.21 -11.59
CA ALA A 31 -8.24 -1.43 -12.80
C ALA A 31 -7.77 -2.29 -13.99
N ASP A 32 -8.24 -1.99 -15.19
CA ASP A 32 -7.67 -2.56 -16.45
C ASP A 32 -6.39 -1.80 -16.83
N SER A 33 -5.43 -1.76 -15.90
CA SER A 33 -4.16 -1.04 -16.04
C SER A 33 -3.01 -1.93 -16.52
N GLY A 34 -3.12 -3.24 -16.31
CA GLY A 34 -2.04 -4.20 -16.55
C GLY A 34 -0.98 -4.24 -15.43
N LEU A 35 -1.11 -3.42 -14.39
CA LEU A 35 -0.29 -3.48 -13.19
C LEU A 35 -0.74 -4.65 -12.31
N ALA A 36 0.21 -5.34 -11.67
CA ALA A 36 -0.09 -6.46 -10.78
C ALA A 36 -0.49 -5.97 -9.38
N ILE A 37 0.21 -4.97 -8.86
CA ILE A 37 -0.05 -4.36 -7.55
C ILE A 37 -1.37 -3.59 -7.58
N GLN A 38 -2.21 -3.81 -6.56
CA GLN A 38 -3.57 -3.28 -6.49
C GLN A 38 -3.62 -1.78 -6.20
N GLU A 39 -2.83 -1.30 -5.23
CA GLU A 39 -2.82 0.10 -4.82
C GLU A 39 -1.42 0.66 -4.63
N PHE A 40 -1.20 1.82 -5.22
CA PHE A 40 -0.01 2.64 -4.97
C PHE A 40 -0.44 3.90 -4.23
N MET A 41 0.01 4.00 -3.00
CA MET A 41 -0.41 5.04 -2.07
C MET A 41 0.69 6.05 -1.78
N ILE A 42 0.28 7.30 -1.49
CA ILE A 42 1.14 8.32 -0.91
C ILE A 42 0.76 8.55 0.56
N VAL A 43 1.77 8.78 1.39
CA VAL A 43 1.62 8.93 2.83
C VAL A 43 2.30 10.21 3.29
N PRO A 44 1.56 11.27 3.69
CA PRO A 44 2.11 12.59 4.03
C PRO A 44 2.70 12.61 5.45
N ILE A 45 3.83 11.91 5.65
CA ILE A 45 4.50 11.70 6.93
C ILE A 45 5.07 12.97 7.57
N GLY A 46 5.40 13.97 6.75
CA GLY A 46 5.96 15.25 7.21
C GLY A 46 4.92 16.34 7.43
N ALA A 47 3.63 16.06 7.26
CA ALA A 47 2.59 17.05 7.44
C ALA A 47 2.35 17.34 8.94
N PRO A 48 2.32 18.62 9.38
CA PRO A 48 2.17 18.96 10.78
C PRO A 48 0.75 18.76 11.32
N THR A 49 -0.26 18.71 10.45
CA THR A 49 -1.67 18.52 10.77
C THR A 49 -2.35 17.63 9.75
N PHE A 50 -3.51 17.08 10.11
CA PHE A 50 -4.32 16.29 9.17
C PHE A 50 -4.79 17.12 7.97
N ALA A 51 -5.15 18.40 8.17
CA ALA A 51 -5.53 19.30 7.08
C ALA A 51 -4.38 19.53 6.09
N GLU A 52 -3.14 19.71 6.59
CA GLU A 52 -1.96 19.80 5.76
C GLU A 52 -1.65 18.46 5.05
N ALA A 53 -1.87 17.33 5.73
CA ALA A 53 -1.74 16.02 5.12
C ALA A 53 -2.65 15.86 3.90
N LEU A 54 -3.93 16.26 4.02
CA LEU A 54 -4.88 16.26 2.91
C LEU A 54 -4.46 17.21 1.79
N ARG A 55 -3.94 18.40 2.14
CA ARG A 55 -3.43 19.36 1.14
C ARG A 55 -2.26 18.78 0.36
N TYR A 56 -1.26 18.20 1.05
CA TYR A 56 -0.11 17.53 0.40
C TYR A 56 -0.59 16.46 -0.58
N GLY A 57 -1.50 15.59 -0.12
CA GLY A 57 -2.06 14.53 -0.96
C GLY A 57 -2.77 15.06 -2.19
N ALA A 58 -3.62 16.09 -2.04
CA ALA A 58 -4.36 16.69 -3.15
C ALA A 58 -3.41 17.34 -4.19
N GLU A 59 -2.39 18.07 -3.74
CA GLU A 59 -1.42 18.71 -4.63
C GLU A 59 -0.62 17.67 -5.43
N VAL A 60 -0.15 16.60 -4.77
CA VAL A 60 0.54 15.49 -5.45
C VAL A 60 -0.39 14.76 -6.41
N PHE A 61 -1.64 14.48 -6.03
CA PHE A 61 -2.62 13.84 -6.91
C PHE A 61 -2.88 14.65 -8.18
N HIS A 62 -3.03 15.96 -8.07
CA HIS A 62 -3.20 16.84 -9.23
C HIS A 62 -1.95 16.94 -10.09
N THR A 63 -0.76 16.91 -9.50
CA THR A 63 0.51 16.89 -10.23
C THR A 63 0.68 15.57 -10.96
N LEU A 64 0.41 14.44 -10.31
CA LEU A 64 0.40 13.11 -10.93
C LEU A 64 -0.52 13.07 -12.16
N ARG A 65 -1.74 13.63 -12.05
CA ARG A 65 -2.66 13.74 -13.19
C ARG A 65 -2.06 14.48 -14.37
N LYS A 66 -1.36 15.59 -14.11
CA LYS A 66 -0.70 16.38 -15.17
C LYS A 66 0.41 15.58 -15.84
N LEU A 67 1.23 14.89 -15.06
CA LEU A 67 2.32 14.06 -15.56
C LEU A 67 1.81 12.91 -16.44
N LEU A 68 0.85 12.14 -15.93
CA LEU A 68 0.25 11.03 -16.69
C LEU A 68 -0.35 11.53 -18.01
N LYS A 69 -1.09 12.64 -17.97
CA LYS A 69 -1.68 13.23 -19.17
C LYS A 69 -0.63 13.73 -20.17
N ALA A 70 0.45 14.34 -19.69
CA ALA A 70 1.53 14.87 -20.54
C ALA A 70 2.26 13.75 -21.29
N GLU A 71 2.34 12.57 -20.70
CA GLU A 71 2.94 11.37 -21.31
C GLU A 71 1.92 10.48 -22.06
N GLY A 72 0.68 10.95 -22.21
CA GLY A 72 -0.34 10.27 -23.00
C GLY A 72 -1.06 9.12 -22.29
N HIS A 73 -0.86 8.99 -20.97
CA HIS A 73 -1.53 7.96 -20.18
C HIS A 73 -2.96 8.35 -19.79
N SER A 74 -3.79 7.32 -19.55
CA SER A 74 -5.13 7.51 -19.02
C SER A 74 -5.11 8.17 -17.64
N VAL A 75 -6.01 9.09 -17.42
CA VAL A 75 -6.32 9.69 -16.11
C VAL A 75 -7.74 9.33 -15.65
N ALA A 76 -8.30 8.26 -16.18
CA ALA A 76 -9.51 7.65 -15.65
C ALA A 76 -9.22 7.11 -14.25
N VAL A 77 -10.23 7.19 -13.39
CA VAL A 77 -10.13 6.78 -11.99
C VAL A 77 -10.65 5.36 -11.87
N GLY A 78 -9.93 4.52 -11.15
CA GLY A 78 -10.36 3.17 -10.79
C GLY A 78 -11.33 3.16 -9.60
N ASP A 79 -11.70 1.98 -9.16
CA ASP A 79 -12.74 1.78 -8.15
C ASP A 79 -12.36 2.36 -6.77
N GLU A 80 -11.06 2.39 -6.46
CA GLU A 80 -10.51 2.91 -5.19
C GLU A 80 -10.06 4.39 -5.26
N GLY A 81 -10.43 5.11 -6.33
CA GLY A 81 -10.20 6.54 -6.45
C GLY A 81 -8.84 6.96 -7.02
N GLY A 82 -7.88 6.06 -7.19
CA GLY A 82 -6.62 6.30 -7.89
C GLY A 82 -6.77 6.29 -9.41
N PHE A 83 -5.80 6.85 -10.14
CA PHE A 83 -5.77 6.75 -11.60
C PHE A 83 -5.45 5.31 -12.04
N ALA A 84 -5.96 4.92 -13.19
CA ALA A 84 -5.73 3.61 -13.80
C ALA A 84 -4.95 3.74 -15.14
N PRO A 85 -3.68 4.18 -15.11
CA PRO A 85 -2.87 4.30 -16.31
C PRO A 85 -2.37 2.93 -16.77
N LYS A 86 -2.28 2.71 -18.08
CA LYS A 86 -1.53 1.57 -18.61
C LYS A 86 -0.05 1.90 -18.60
N LEU A 87 0.69 1.35 -17.65
CA LEU A 87 2.12 1.54 -17.50
C LEU A 87 2.87 0.23 -17.84
N PRO A 88 4.15 0.32 -18.24
CA PRO A 88 4.91 -0.86 -18.66
C PRO A 88 5.29 -1.79 -17.49
N SER A 89 5.28 -1.32 -16.25
CA SER A 89 5.62 -2.10 -15.06
C SER A 89 5.09 -1.44 -13.78
N ASP A 90 5.01 -2.22 -12.71
CA ASP A 90 4.65 -1.73 -11.36
C ASP A 90 5.69 -0.74 -10.83
N GLU A 91 6.98 -0.93 -11.16
CA GLU A 91 8.02 0.01 -10.80
C GLU A 91 7.83 1.39 -11.45
N GLU A 92 7.29 1.45 -12.66
CA GLU A 92 7.04 2.73 -13.34
C GLU A 92 5.98 3.56 -12.61
N ALA A 93 4.97 2.92 -12.00
CA ALA A 93 4.00 3.61 -11.15
C ALA A 93 4.71 4.31 -9.97
N MET A 94 5.64 3.63 -9.30
CA MET A 94 6.41 4.24 -8.20
C MET A 94 7.28 5.41 -8.67
N LYS A 95 7.90 5.32 -9.86
CA LYS A 95 8.66 6.43 -10.45
C LYS A 95 7.78 7.66 -10.70
N PHE A 96 6.57 7.46 -11.25
CA PHE A 96 5.60 8.54 -11.42
C PHE A 96 5.25 9.19 -10.08
N LEU A 97 5.05 8.40 -9.01
CA LEU A 97 4.74 8.94 -7.70
C LEU A 97 5.89 9.77 -7.11
N VAL A 98 7.12 9.25 -7.14
CA VAL A 98 8.29 9.98 -6.66
C VAL A 98 8.48 11.28 -7.42
N ARG A 99 8.31 11.25 -8.74
CA ARG A 99 8.36 12.45 -9.58
C ARG A 99 7.23 13.42 -9.26
N ALA A 100 6.00 12.95 -9.08
CA ALA A 100 4.86 13.79 -8.72
C ALA A 100 5.06 14.49 -7.36
N ILE A 101 5.61 13.78 -6.38
CA ILE A 101 5.98 14.36 -5.08
C ILE A 101 7.00 15.50 -5.28
N GLY A 102 8.08 15.23 -6.03
CA GLY A 102 9.12 16.23 -6.28
C GLY A 102 8.62 17.45 -7.04
N GLU A 103 7.84 17.25 -8.12
CA GLU A 103 7.30 18.35 -8.92
C GLU A 103 6.19 19.15 -8.19
N SER A 104 5.61 18.59 -7.13
CA SER A 104 4.72 19.32 -6.22
C SER A 104 5.46 20.18 -5.19
N GLY A 105 6.80 20.19 -5.20
CA GLY A 105 7.63 20.93 -4.25
C GLY A 105 7.87 20.21 -2.93
N TYR A 106 7.56 18.91 -2.85
CA TYR A 106 7.80 18.09 -1.67
C TYR A 106 9.02 17.19 -1.85
N GLU A 107 9.65 16.82 -0.73
CA GLU A 107 10.79 15.91 -0.70
C GLU A 107 10.31 14.49 -0.42
N PRO A 108 10.52 13.53 -1.38
CA PRO A 108 10.19 12.13 -1.16
C PRO A 108 10.94 11.54 0.05
N GLY A 109 10.23 10.79 0.89
CA GLY A 109 10.80 10.19 2.10
C GLY A 109 10.88 11.11 3.32
N LYS A 110 10.64 12.42 3.14
CA LYS A 110 10.63 13.40 4.24
C LYS A 110 9.25 14.04 4.41
N HIS A 111 8.66 14.55 3.35
CA HIS A 111 7.32 15.12 3.37
C HIS A 111 6.25 14.09 3.05
N LEU A 112 6.50 13.28 2.00
CA LEU A 112 5.63 12.16 1.64
C LEU A 112 6.48 10.91 1.41
N ALA A 113 5.94 9.78 1.85
CA ALA A 113 6.44 8.45 1.58
C ALA A 113 5.47 7.69 0.67
N LEU A 114 5.85 6.48 0.26
CA LEU A 114 5.01 5.55 -0.50
C LEU A 114 4.53 4.42 0.39
N ALA A 115 3.37 3.88 0.07
CA ALA A 115 2.90 2.60 0.57
C ALA A 115 2.28 1.80 -0.57
N LEU A 116 2.33 0.49 -0.48
CA LEU A 116 1.79 -0.44 -1.47
C LEU A 116 0.77 -1.35 -0.78
N ASP A 117 -0.34 -1.60 -1.45
CA ASP A 117 -1.17 -2.77 -1.23
C ASP A 117 -1.01 -3.68 -2.44
N CYS A 118 -0.33 -4.80 -2.22
CA CYS A 118 0.01 -5.70 -3.32
C CYS A 118 -1.16 -6.62 -3.67
N ALA A 119 -1.99 -7.00 -2.70
CA ALA A 119 -3.03 -8.03 -2.84
C ALA A 119 -2.49 -9.26 -3.60
N ALA A 120 -1.33 -9.77 -3.16
CA ALA A 120 -0.49 -10.68 -3.95
C ALA A 120 -1.14 -12.03 -4.27
N THR A 121 -2.20 -12.41 -3.55
CA THR A 121 -3.04 -13.56 -3.90
C THR A 121 -3.60 -13.44 -5.32
N SER A 122 -3.89 -12.22 -5.80
CA SER A 122 -4.47 -11.97 -7.12
C SER A 122 -3.55 -12.31 -8.29
N PHE A 123 -2.25 -12.26 -8.09
CA PHE A 123 -1.24 -12.60 -9.11
C PHE A 123 -0.38 -13.84 -8.76
N PHE A 124 -0.79 -14.61 -7.76
CA PHE A 124 -0.17 -15.88 -7.39
C PHE A 124 -0.76 -17.05 -8.16
N ASP A 125 0.08 -17.91 -8.72
CA ASP A 125 -0.33 -19.16 -9.34
C ASP A 125 -0.07 -20.33 -8.35
N PRO A 126 -1.12 -20.88 -7.71
CA PRO A 126 -0.95 -21.91 -6.67
C PRO A 126 -0.50 -23.28 -7.22
N HIS A 127 -0.66 -23.54 -8.53
CA HIS A 127 -0.22 -24.80 -9.15
C HIS A 127 1.26 -24.81 -9.44
N ARG A 128 1.83 -23.63 -9.72
CA ARG A 128 3.24 -23.46 -10.06
C ARG A 128 4.05 -22.83 -8.91
N GLU A 129 3.37 -22.39 -7.87
CA GLU A 129 3.94 -21.70 -6.72
C GLU A 129 4.79 -20.46 -7.13
N VAL A 130 4.28 -19.68 -8.11
CA VAL A 130 4.94 -18.47 -8.62
C VAL A 130 4.01 -17.27 -8.59
N TYR A 131 4.62 -16.10 -8.40
CA TYR A 131 3.99 -14.78 -8.47
C TYR A 131 4.25 -14.16 -9.82
N ARG A 132 3.22 -13.57 -10.46
CA ARG A 132 3.30 -12.91 -11.76
C ARG A 132 3.34 -11.40 -11.61
N LEU A 133 4.49 -10.88 -11.21
CA LEU A 133 4.76 -9.45 -11.09
C LEU A 133 6.03 -9.11 -11.87
N ASP A 134 5.89 -8.38 -12.98
CA ASP A 134 6.99 -8.09 -13.93
C ASP A 134 7.78 -9.37 -14.28
N GLY A 135 7.06 -10.43 -14.68
CA GLY A 135 7.57 -11.79 -14.91
C GLY A 135 7.23 -12.74 -13.75
N GLU A 136 7.66 -14.01 -13.89
CA GLU A 136 7.43 -15.04 -12.87
C GLU A 136 8.51 -14.99 -11.79
N LYS A 137 8.11 -15.10 -10.54
CA LYS A 137 8.98 -15.06 -9.36
C LYS A 137 8.54 -16.07 -8.32
N THR A 138 9.47 -16.72 -7.68
CA THR A 138 9.26 -17.43 -6.42
C THR A 138 8.99 -16.42 -5.29
N ALA A 139 8.48 -16.88 -4.15
CA ALA A 139 8.30 -16.04 -2.97
C ALA A 139 9.60 -15.35 -2.54
N GLN A 140 10.72 -16.07 -2.62
CA GLN A 140 12.02 -15.50 -2.27
C GLN A 140 12.43 -14.37 -3.23
N GLU A 141 12.32 -14.56 -4.53
CA GLU A 141 12.65 -13.54 -5.54
C GLU A 141 11.74 -12.32 -5.41
N LEU A 142 10.47 -12.51 -5.04
CA LEU A 142 9.54 -11.40 -4.79
C LEU A 142 9.94 -10.60 -3.54
N VAL A 143 10.34 -11.27 -2.46
CA VAL A 143 10.86 -10.61 -1.26
C VAL A 143 12.15 -9.84 -1.57
N GLU A 144 13.05 -10.38 -2.38
CA GLU A 144 14.28 -9.72 -2.83
C GLU A 144 13.95 -8.46 -3.67
N LEU A 145 12.96 -8.53 -4.55
CA LEU A 145 12.47 -7.38 -5.31
C LEU A 145 11.94 -6.28 -4.39
N TYR A 146 11.12 -6.63 -3.40
CA TYR A 146 10.63 -5.66 -2.42
C TYR A 146 11.76 -5.02 -1.60
N GLU A 147 12.80 -5.79 -1.25
CA GLU A 147 13.98 -5.22 -0.59
C GLU A 147 14.72 -4.21 -1.45
N GLU A 148 14.84 -4.48 -2.76
CA GLU A 148 15.44 -3.53 -3.70
C GLU A 148 14.59 -2.27 -3.83
N TRP A 149 13.28 -2.41 -3.91
CA TRP A 149 12.37 -1.27 -3.98
C TRP A 149 12.42 -0.42 -2.71
N VAL A 150 12.42 -1.03 -1.54
CA VAL A 150 12.55 -0.32 -0.24
C VAL A 150 13.89 0.41 -0.10
N LYS A 151 14.96 -0.05 -0.77
CA LYS A 151 16.25 0.66 -0.82
C LYS A 151 16.23 1.86 -1.76
N ARG A 152 15.46 1.78 -2.85
CA ARG A 152 15.46 2.76 -3.94
C ARG A 152 14.35 3.80 -3.82
N TYR A 153 13.25 3.44 -3.23
CA TYR A 153 12.05 4.25 -3.09
C TYR A 153 11.71 4.46 -1.61
N PRO A 154 11.06 5.58 -1.25
CA PRO A 154 10.70 5.87 0.14
C PRO A 154 9.47 5.07 0.59
N ILE A 155 9.48 3.74 0.43
CA ILE A 155 8.40 2.85 0.83
C ILE A 155 8.48 2.64 2.34
N ILE A 156 7.36 2.86 3.03
CA ILE A 156 7.23 2.70 4.49
C ILE A 156 6.25 1.61 4.90
N SER A 157 5.44 1.13 3.95
CA SER A 157 4.45 0.07 4.22
C SER A 157 4.23 -0.79 2.98
N ILE A 158 4.12 -2.10 3.19
CA ILE A 158 3.65 -3.08 2.20
C ILE A 158 2.53 -3.89 2.86
N GLU A 159 1.37 -3.88 2.23
CA GLU A 159 0.20 -4.67 2.58
C GLU A 159 0.05 -5.84 1.62
N ASP A 160 -0.32 -7.00 2.17
CA ASP A 160 -0.55 -8.27 1.46
C ASP A 160 0.49 -8.60 0.37
N GLY A 161 1.77 -8.46 0.80
CA GLY A 161 2.94 -8.60 -0.09
C GLY A 161 3.15 -10.01 -0.63
N LEU A 162 2.50 -11.03 -0.06
CA LEU A 162 2.51 -12.42 -0.51
C LEU A 162 1.11 -13.02 -0.39
N ALA A 163 0.89 -14.14 -1.07
CA ALA A 163 -0.40 -14.84 -1.06
C ALA A 163 -0.82 -15.24 0.36
N GLU A 164 -2.12 -15.23 0.63
CA GLU A 164 -2.72 -15.44 1.95
C GLU A 164 -2.43 -16.82 2.58
N GLU A 165 -2.04 -17.82 1.78
CA GLU A 165 -1.64 -19.14 2.26
C GLU A 165 -0.12 -19.40 2.22
N ASP A 166 0.68 -18.45 1.73
CA ASP A 166 2.14 -18.57 1.68
C ASP A 166 2.80 -18.17 3.01
N TRP A 167 2.51 -18.92 4.06
CA TRP A 167 2.98 -18.65 5.42
C TRP A 167 4.52 -18.64 5.55
N ASP A 168 5.22 -19.48 4.80
CA ASP A 168 6.69 -19.54 4.81
C ASP A 168 7.30 -18.33 4.11
N GLY A 169 6.70 -17.88 3.02
CA GLY A 169 7.06 -16.64 2.35
C GLY A 169 6.83 -15.42 3.26
N TRP A 170 5.70 -15.36 3.95
CA TRP A 170 5.39 -14.31 4.90
C TRP A 170 6.39 -14.26 6.08
N ALA A 171 6.87 -15.42 6.57
CA ALA A 171 7.91 -15.46 7.58
C ALA A 171 9.20 -14.79 7.09
N LYS A 172 9.64 -15.12 5.86
CA LYS A 172 10.83 -14.52 5.23
C LYS A 172 10.66 -13.02 4.98
N LEU A 173 9.49 -12.60 4.43
CA LEU A 173 9.17 -11.20 4.22
C LEU A 173 9.26 -10.41 5.53
N THR A 174 8.70 -10.97 6.60
CA THR A 174 8.69 -10.33 7.92
C THR A 174 10.10 -10.24 8.53
N GLU A 175 10.89 -11.30 8.42
CA GLU A 175 12.29 -11.31 8.88
C GLU A 175 13.13 -10.22 8.19
N ARG A 176 12.98 -10.11 6.87
CA ARG A 176 13.83 -9.24 6.04
C ARG A 176 13.39 -7.77 6.04
N LEU A 177 12.09 -7.51 5.97
CA LEU A 177 11.54 -6.16 5.83
C LEU A 177 10.88 -5.61 7.09
N GLY A 178 10.35 -6.44 7.97
CA GLY A 178 9.66 -6.00 9.19
C GLY A 178 10.47 -5.06 10.09
N PRO A 179 11.82 -5.18 10.22
CA PRO A 179 12.62 -4.20 10.95
C PRO A 179 12.72 -2.81 10.30
N ARG A 180 12.40 -2.67 9.02
CA ARG A 180 12.63 -1.47 8.21
C ARG A 180 11.35 -0.73 7.84
N ILE A 181 10.28 -1.46 7.56
CA ILE A 181 8.99 -0.94 7.11
C ILE A 181 7.84 -1.59 7.86
N GLN A 182 6.67 -1.00 7.76
CA GLN A 182 5.43 -1.62 8.20
C GLN A 182 5.03 -2.73 7.22
N LEU A 183 4.70 -3.91 7.74
CA LEU A 183 4.02 -4.97 7.00
C LEU A 183 2.59 -5.08 7.51
N VAL A 184 1.63 -5.11 6.60
CA VAL A 184 0.21 -5.16 6.90
C VAL A 184 -0.37 -6.43 6.30
N GLY A 185 -1.25 -7.10 7.01
CA GLY A 185 -2.05 -8.19 6.50
C GLY A 185 -3.52 -7.85 6.63
N ASP A 186 -4.23 -7.85 5.51
CA ASP A 186 -5.68 -7.79 5.42
C ASP A 186 -6.21 -9.15 4.93
N ASP A 187 -5.92 -9.53 3.70
CA ASP A 187 -6.35 -10.80 3.10
C ASP A 187 -5.85 -12.02 3.86
N ILE A 188 -4.60 -11.98 4.35
CA ILE A 188 -4.06 -13.11 5.14
C ILE A 188 -4.82 -13.31 6.45
N PHE A 189 -5.41 -12.27 7.02
CA PHE A 189 -6.11 -12.38 8.31
C PHE A 189 -7.62 -12.46 8.20
N VAL A 190 -8.24 -11.76 7.25
CA VAL A 190 -9.69 -11.68 7.00
C VAL A 190 -10.53 -11.58 8.29
N THR A 191 -10.02 -10.81 9.27
CA THR A 191 -10.60 -10.70 10.62
C THR A 191 -10.71 -12.02 11.40
N ASN A 192 -10.01 -13.10 10.97
CA ASN A 192 -10.03 -14.40 11.59
C ASN A 192 -9.02 -14.49 12.77
N PRO A 193 -9.49 -14.63 14.03
CA PRO A 193 -8.60 -14.66 15.20
C PRO A 193 -7.67 -15.89 15.23
N GLU A 194 -7.99 -16.98 14.53
CA GLU A 194 -7.11 -18.17 14.47
C GLU A 194 -5.91 -17.91 13.59
N ARG A 195 -6.11 -17.28 12.43
CA ARG A 195 -5.02 -16.86 11.53
C ARG A 195 -4.09 -15.86 12.27
N LEU A 196 -4.68 -14.94 13.02
CA LEU A 196 -3.94 -14.01 13.85
C LEU A 196 -3.12 -14.70 14.94
N ARG A 197 -3.68 -15.70 15.64
CA ARG A 197 -2.94 -16.49 16.63
C ARG A 197 -1.78 -17.26 16.00
N ARG A 198 -1.96 -17.80 14.80
CA ARG A 198 -0.90 -18.48 14.05
C ARG A 198 0.26 -17.52 13.76
N ALA A 199 0.00 -16.34 13.21
CA ALA A 199 1.03 -15.32 12.96
C ALA A 199 1.73 -14.87 14.24
N SER A 200 0.97 -14.64 15.33
CA SER A 200 1.52 -14.23 16.63
C SER A 200 2.45 -15.28 17.25
N ALA A 201 2.13 -16.57 17.07
CA ALA A 201 2.95 -17.68 17.56
C ALA A 201 4.32 -17.72 16.86
N THR A 202 4.41 -17.26 15.62
CA THR A 202 5.66 -17.16 14.84
C THR A 202 6.45 -15.87 15.13
N LYS A 203 5.97 -15.02 16.06
CA LYS A 203 6.59 -13.74 16.44
C LYS A 203 6.76 -12.75 15.27
N TRP A 204 5.85 -12.77 14.31
CA TRP A 204 5.86 -11.81 13.23
C TRP A 204 5.50 -10.42 13.74
N PRO A 205 6.35 -9.40 13.57
CA PRO A 205 6.06 -8.03 13.96
C PRO A 205 5.17 -7.33 12.92
N MET A 206 4.06 -7.96 12.57
CA MET A 206 3.09 -7.42 11.60
C MET A 206 2.10 -6.48 12.28
N ARG A 207 1.57 -5.53 11.50
CA ARG A 207 0.39 -4.75 11.86
C ARG A 207 -0.84 -5.34 11.17
N PHE A 208 -1.99 -5.18 11.80
CA PHE A 208 -3.26 -5.68 11.27
C PHE A 208 -4.00 -4.53 10.62
N SER A 209 -4.47 -4.73 9.39
CA SER A 209 -5.58 -3.95 8.86
C SER A 209 -6.90 -4.55 9.38
N SER A 210 -7.78 -3.72 9.90
CA SER A 210 -9.17 -4.07 10.11
C SER A 210 -9.97 -3.27 9.11
N SER A 211 -10.07 -3.75 7.86
CA SER A 211 -10.98 -3.12 6.92
C SER A 211 -12.41 -3.40 7.35
N SER A 212 -13.22 -2.36 7.50
CA SER A 212 -14.65 -2.48 7.75
C SER A 212 -15.44 -2.85 6.48
N THR A 213 -14.76 -3.13 5.38
CA THR A 213 -15.31 -3.43 4.06
C THR A 213 -14.95 -4.82 3.57
N SER A 214 -14.96 -5.84 4.44
CA SER A 214 -15.06 -7.19 3.91
C SER A 214 -16.47 -7.34 3.32
N SER A 215 -16.57 -7.15 2.01
CA SER A 215 -17.74 -7.57 1.28
C SER A 215 -17.91 -9.07 1.51
N ALA A 216 -18.94 -9.44 2.27
CA ALA A 216 -19.34 -10.83 2.39
C ALA A 216 -19.50 -11.43 0.99
N ARG A 217 -18.69 -12.41 0.64
CA ARG A 217 -18.98 -13.37 -0.41
C ARG A 217 -19.53 -14.64 0.22
#